data_d057eebe06347a1202fbe29989985616
#
_entry.id   d057eebe06347a1202fbe29989985616
#
_cell.length_a   1.000
_cell.length_b   1.000
_cell.length_c   1.000
_cell.angle_alpha   90.00
_cell.angle_beta   90.00
_cell.angle_gamma   90.00
#
_symmetry.space_group_name_H-M   'P 1'
#
loop_
_entity.id
_entity.type
_entity.pdbx_description
1 polymer ?
#
loop_
_entity_poly.entity_id
_entity_poly.type
_entity_poly.pdbx_seq_one_letter_code
_entity_poly.pdbx_strand_id
1 'polypeptide(L)'
;DRIESSEAREGIQVFESTGGSYSMLVNPSVSESFNPFSITELRFALNYLIDRNLIVNELIGGYGNAMISNYGIFSADYLSIIEELESFHFKYNPALADEIISHELEEAGAEKIDGYWYYNGEQIEITFFIRSDDPVRKSIGGILSSELEKTGFKVNKDFGDLNKAFVVVYGSNPADQKWHLYTEGWGSSGFAKYDSVGLAQMYSPWFSNMPGNNDPTYWNYKNDYIDSITKKIYVSDFKSAEERSSLIKQATKEGVSESVRIFLASKTDQYVANDDIDGIINALGAGVPTRFTTMNAKSEDNSLVVGVKQIYQGAWNPISGFSDVY
;
A
#
# COMPACT_ATOMS: atom_id res chain seq x y z
N ASP A 1 -9.01 9.65 -19.23
CA ASP A 1 -9.99 10.75 -19.22
C ASP A 1 -11.24 10.27 -18.52
N ARG A 2 -11.79 11.10 -17.63
CA ARG A 2 -12.96 10.74 -16.83
C ARG A 2 -14.24 11.01 -17.61
N ILE A 3 -15.18 10.09 -17.52
CA ILE A 3 -16.53 10.30 -18.05
C ILE A 3 -17.32 11.07 -16.98
N GLU A 4 -17.20 12.40 -16.97
CA GLU A 4 -17.76 13.25 -15.91
C GLU A 4 -19.15 13.81 -16.25
N SER A 5 -19.56 13.85 -17.53
CA SER A 5 -20.85 14.41 -17.93
C SER A 5 -21.91 13.36 -18.23
N SER A 6 -23.16 13.67 -17.98
CA SER A 6 -24.29 12.80 -18.36
C SER A 6 -24.35 12.56 -19.87
N GLU A 7 -23.95 13.54 -20.66
CA GLU A 7 -23.89 13.47 -22.13
C GLU A 7 -22.82 12.48 -22.61
N ALA A 8 -21.69 12.37 -21.88
CA ALA A 8 -20.64 11.41 -22.18
C ALA A 8 -21.00 9.96 -21.78
N ARG A 9 -22.13 9.75 -21.10
CA ARG A 9 -22.62 8.42 -20.68
C ARG A 9 -23.72 7.87 -21.59
N GLU A 10 -24.19 8.64 -22.55
CA GLU A 10 -25.21 8.16 -23.52
C GLU A 10 -24.57 7.08 -24.40
N GLY A 11 -25.25 5.93 -24.53
CA GLY A 11 -24.78 4.82 -25.34
C GLY A 11 -23.68 3.96 -24.71
N ILE A 12 -23.36 4.16 -23.40
CA ILE A 12 -22.36 3.37 -22.69
C ILE A 12 -22.83 2.92 -21.31
N GLN A 13 -22.29 1.77 -20.89
CA GLN A 13 -22.37 1.26 -19.51
C GLN A 13 -21.06 1.52 -18.81
N VAL A 14 -21.10 1.96 -17.55
CA VAL A 14 -19.92 2.17 -16.70
C VAL A 14 -19.99 1.22 -15.52
N PHE A 15 -18.91 0.48 -15.31
CA PHE A 15 -18.74 -0.45 -14.19
C PHE A 15 -17.61 0.05 -13.30
N GLU A 16 -17.87 0.14 -12.01
CA GLU A 16 -16.87 0.53 -11.02
C GLU A 16 -16.54 -0.64 -10.12
N SER A 17 -15.26 -0.84 -9.84
CA SER A 17 -14.81 -1.83 -8.89
C SER A 17 -13.60 -1.35 -8.11
N THR A 18 -13.32 -2.03 -7.01
CA THR A 18 -12.10 -1.77 -6.25
C THR A 18 -10.89 -2.07 -7.12
N GLY A 19 -10.09 -1.05 -7.36
CA GLY A 19 -8.76 -1.15 -7.94
C GLY A 19 -7.71 -1.52 -6.88
N GLY A 20 -6.45 -1.21 -7.16
CA GLY A 20 -5.39 -1.40 -6.21
C GLY A 20 -5.42 -0.38 -5.05
N SER A 21 -4.38 -0.41 -4.24
CA SER A 21 -4.18 0.51 -3.13
C SER A 21 -2.82 1.20 -3.21
N TYR A 22 -2.74 2.37 -2.59
CA TYR A 22 -1.51 3.09 -2.34
C TYR A 22 -1.12 2.94 -0.88
N SER A 23 0.17 2.72 -0.65
CA SER A 23 0.77 2.63 0.67
C SER A 23 2.13 3.30 0.69
N MET A 24 2.64 3.53 1.87
CA MET A 24 4.02 3.88 2.12
C MET A 24 4.68 2.73 2.88
N LEU A 25 5.76 2.20 2.33
CA LEU A 25 6.59 1.22 3.01
C LEU A 25 7.68 1.95 3.78
N VAL A 26 7.91 1.55 5.02
CA VAL A 26 8.89 2.13 5.93
C VAL A 26 9.95 1.09 6.23
N ASN A 27 11.22 1.48 6.17
CA ASN A 27 12.34 0.59 6.49
C ASN A 27 12.59 0.57 8.01
N PRO A 28 12.23 -0.50 8.73
CA PRO A 28 12.39 -0.58 10.18
C PRO A 28 13.74 -1.16 10.61
N SER A 29 14.67 -1.40 9.67
CA SER A 29 15.88 -2.14 9.95
C SER A 29 16.82 -1.37 10.87
N VAL A 30 17.37 -2.08 11.86
CA VAL A 30 18.50 -1.60 12.64
C VAL A 30 19.76 -1.69 11.78
N SER A 31 20.62 -0.68 11.86
CA SER A 31 21.79 -0.51 11.01
C SER A 31 22.96 0.05 11.82
N GLU A 32 24.17 0.07 11.25
CA GLU A 32 25.35 0.70 11.85
C GLU A 32 25.16 2.22 11.98
N SER A 33 24.52 2.86 10.99
CA SER A 33 24.11 4.26 11.08
C SER A 33 22.72 4.36 11.68
N PHE A 34 22.42 5.49 12.31
CA PHE A 34 21.13 5.71 12.94
C PHE A 34 20.00 5.73 11.90
N ASN A 35 19.05 4.80 12.05
CA ASN A 35 17.80 4.79 11.30
C ASN A 35 16.67 5.24 12.23
N PRO A 36 16.07 6.43 12.08
CA PRO A 36 15.01 6.87 12.95
C PRO A 36 13.79 5.95 12.89
N PHE A 37 13.56 5.32 11.74
CA PHE A 37 12.43 4.41 11.57
C PHE A 37 12.66 2.99 12.11
N SER A 38 13.80 2.72 12.77
CA SER A 38 13.92 1.55 13.63
C SER A 38 13.06 1.68 14.91
N ILE A 39 12.70 2.91 15.29
CA ILE A 39 11.82 3.23 16.42
C ILE A 39 10.36 3.13 15.97
N THR A 40 9.57 2.31 16.66
CA THR A 40 8.16 2.03 16.30
C THR A 40 7.30 3.27 16.38
N GLU A 41 7.46 4.07 17.43
CA GLU A 41 6.72 5.30 17.68
C GLU A 41 6.94 6.33 16.56
N LEU A 42 8.14 6.42 16.01
CA LEU A 42 8.43 7.28 14.86
C LEU A 42 7.71 6.81 13.59
N ARG A 43 7.67 5.49 13.35
CA ARG A 43 6.88 4.95 12.23
C ARG A 43 5.39 5.22 12.43
N PHE A 44 4.91 5.04 13.66
CA PHE A 44 3.50 5.27 14.01
C PHE A 44 3.12 6.75 13.80
N ALA A 45 3.99 7.68 14.20
CA ALA A 45 3.77 9.13 14.05
C ALA A 45 3.58 9.56 12.59
N LEU A 46 4.18 8.84 11.62
CA LEU A 46 4.00 9.15 10.19
C LEU A 46 2.53 9.11 9.76
N ASN A 47 1.68 8.34 10.44
CA ASN A 47 0.24 8.29 10.13
C ASN A 47 -0.46 9.64 10.30
N TYR A 48 0.06 10.49 11.21
CA TYR A 48 -0.49 11.84 11.47
C TYR A 48 0.02 12.89 10.49
N LEU A 49 1.10 12.61 9.73
CA LEU A 49 1.56 13.47 8.63
C LEU A 49 0.80 13.23 7.33
N ILE A 50 -0.09 12.25 7.29
CA ILE A 50 -0.77 11.82 6.07
C ILE A 50 -2.20 12.34 6.05
N ASP A 51 -2.49 13.25 5.12
CA ASP A 51 -3.87 13.63 4.81
C ASP A 51 -4.45 12.67 3.74
N ARG A 52 -5.09 11.59 4.24
CA ARG A 52 -5.72 10.59 3.38
C ARG A 52 -6.89 11.16 2.57
N ASN A 53 -7.59 12.16 3.12
CA ASN A 53 -8.69 12.82 2.42
C ASN A 53 -8.17 13.67 1.24
N LEU A 54 -7.06 14.37 1.43
CA LEU A 54 -6.39 15.09 0.34
C LEU A 54 -5.97 14.11 -0.77
N ILE A 55 -5.39 12.96 -0.42
CA ILE A 55 -5.01 11.93 -1.40
C ILE A 55 -6.25 11.46 -2.17
N VAL A 56 -7.34 11.13 -1.49
CA VAL A 56 -8.56 10.65 -2.14
C VAL A 56 -9.19 11.73 -3.02
N ASN A 57 -9.36 12.93 -2.50
CA ASN A 57 -10.13 13.96 -3.19
C ASN A 57 -9.33 14.63 -4.31
N GLU A 58 -8.04 14.96 -4.05
CA GLU A 58 -7.25 15.77 -4.98
C GLU A 58 -6.37 14.93 -5.92
N LEU A 59 -5.76 13.85 -5.41
CA LEU A 59 -4.82 13.09 -6.23
C LEU A 59 -5.50 11.99 -7.05
N ILE A 60 -6.54 11.35 -6.50
CA ILE A 60 -7.34 10.35 -7.22
C ILE A 60 -8.76 10.82 -7.52
N GLY A 61 -9.06 12.10 -7.25
CA GLY A 61 -10.25 12.86 -7.66
C GLY A 61 -11.56 12.27 -7.16
N GLY A 62 -11.58 11.76 -5.94
CA GLY A 62 -12.76 11.14 -5.33
C GLY A 62 -13.01 9.69 -5.74
N TYR A 63 -12.19 9.13 -6.67
CA TYR A 63 -12.34 7.73 -7.09
C TYR A 63 -11.51 6.79 -6.21
N GLY A 64 -11.92 6.67 -4.96
CA GLY A 64 -11.27 5.81 -3.99
C GLY A 64 -11.74 6.06 -2.57
N ASN A 65 -11.11 5.37 -1.64
CA ASN A 65 -11.42 5.49 -0.21
C ASN A 65 -10.14 5.53 0.61
N ALA A 66 -10.14 6.32 1.68
CA ALA A 66 -9.05 6.32 2.65
C ALA A 66 -8.86 4.92 3.25
N MET A 67 -7.60 4.51 3.43
CA MET A 67 -7.26 3.21 4.03
C MET A 67 -6.30 3.42 5.21
N ILE A 68 -6.47 2.58 6.24
CA ILE A 68 -5.59 2.51 7.41
C ILE A 68 -4.88 1.15 7.47
N SER A 69 -5.49 0.11 6.90
CA SER A 69 -4.94 -1.24 6.82
C SER A 69 -4.99 -1.75 5.38
N ASN A 70 -4.51 -2.97 5.16
CA ASN A 70 -4.64 -3.67 3.89
C ASN A 70 -6.09 -4.03 3.51
N TYR A 71 -7.02 -3.96 4.45
CA TYR A 71 -8.43 -4.18 4.20
C TYR A 71 -9.14 -2.87 3.89
N GLY A 72 -9.60 -2.72 2.65
CA GLY A 72 -10.47 -1.62 2.24
C GLY A 72 -11.95 -1.95 2.49
N ILE A 73 -12.82 -0.95 2.31
CA ILE A 73 -14.26 -1.04 2.60
C ILE A 73 -15.00 -2.16 1.85
N PHE A 74 -14.45 -2.67 0.76
CA PHE A 74 -15.01 -3.78 -0.01
C PHE A 74 -14.43 -5.15 0.38
N SER A 75 -13.48 -5.19 1.31
CA SER A 75 -12.91 -6.45 1.81
C SER A 75 -13.93 -7.14 2.73
N ALA A 76 -14.07 -8.46 2.60
CA ALA A 76 -15.02 -9.22 3.42
C ALA A 76 -14.70 -9.13 4.92
N ASP A 77 -13.45 -8.96 5.27
CA ASP A 77 -12.98 -8.87 6.66
C ASP A 77 -13.06 -7.44 7.24
N TYR A 78 -13.34 -6.42 6.41
CA TYR A 78 -13.32 -5.01 6.84
C TYR A 78 -14.26 -4.73 8.02
N LEU A 79 -15.51 -5.21 7.96
CA LEU A 79 -16.48 -4.97 9.03
C LEU A 79 -16.06 -5.60 10.36
N SER A 80 -15.27 -6.67 10.33
CA SER A 80 -14.81 -7.33 11.55
C SER A 80 -13.69 -6.57 12.28
N ILE A 81 -13.04 -5.61 11.60
CA ILE A 81 -11.88 -4.87 12.12
C ILE A 81 -12.11 -3.36 12.26
N ILE A 82 -13.28 -2.86 11.85
CA ILE A 82 -13.54 -1.42 11.78
C ILE A 82 -13.37 -0.72 13.14
N GLU A 83 -13.80 -1.34 14.22
CA GLU A 83 -13.66 -0.78 15.57
C GLU A 83 -12.19 -0.60 15.97
N GLU A 84 -11.33 -1.56 15.62
CA GLU A 84 -9.88 -1.44 15.85
C GLU A 84 -9.26 -0.34 15.01
N LEU A 85 -9.66 -0.24 13.74
CA LEU A 85 -9.14 0.82 12.86
C LEU A 85 -9.57 2.21 13.35
N GLU A 86 -10.82 2.36 13.79
CA GLU A 86 -11.32 3.63 14.35
C GLU A 86 -10.62 3.99 15.67
N SER A 87 -10.21 3.01 16.47
CA SER A 87 -9.50 3.24 17.73
C SER A 87 -8.15 3.93 17.60
N PHE A 88 -7.52 3.88 16.43
CA PHE A 88 -6.27 4.58 16.16
C PHE A 88 -6.45 6.09 15.98
N HIS A 89 -7.67 6.56 15.68
CA HIS A 89 -7.99 7.96 15.47
C HIS A 89 -7.06 8.70 14.49
N PHE A 90 -6.55 8.00 13.46
CA PHE A 90 -5.65 8.59 12.48
C PHE A 90 -6.35 9.67 11.67
N LYS A 91 -6.00 10.90 11.97
CA LYS A 91 -6.37 12.10 11.22
C LYS A 91 -5.10 12.91 10.98
N TYR A 92 -5.06 13.62 9.86
CA TYR A 92 -3.98 14.56 9.60
C TYR A 92 -3.83 15.54 10.76
N ASN A 93 -2.70 15.45 11.45
CA ASN A 93 -2.37 16.26 12.62
C ASN A 93 -0.83 16.40 12.72
N PRO A 94 -0.24 17.26 11.88
CA PRO A 94 1.22 17.41 11.85
C PRO A 94 1.80 17.92 13.15
N ALA A 95 1.02 18.65 13.97
CA ALA A 95 1.49 19.09 15.28
C ALA A 95 1.69 17.92 16.25
N LEU A 96 0.76 16.96 16.29
CA LEU A 96 0.92 15.74 17.07
C LEU A 96 2.07 14.87 16.55
N ALA A 97 2.22 14.79 15.23
CA ALA A 97 3.35 14.07 14.64
C ALA A 97 4.69 14.69 15.05
N ASP A 98 4.83 16.01 14.97
CA ASP A 98 6.05 16.72 15.37
C ASP A 98 6.35 16.56 16.87
N GLU A 99 5.33 16.55 17.72
CA GLU A 99 5.46 16.28 19.16
C GLU A 99 6.04 14.88 19.42
N ILE A 100 5.45 13.84 18.81
CA ILE A 100 5.92 12.46 18.97
C ILE A 100 7.33 12.31 18.39
N ILE A 101 7.55 12.79 17.16
CA ILE A 101 8.86 12.71 16.50
C ILE A 101 9.94 13.39 17.33
N SER A 102 9.66 14.59 17.87
CA SER A 102 10.62 15.31 18.67
C SER A 102 10.94 14.57 19.97
N HIS A 103 9.92 14.09 20.67
CA HIS A 103 10.10 13.33 21.90
C HIS A 103 10.96 12.09 21.70
N GLU A 104 10.63 11.25 20.70
CA GLU A 104 11.32 10.00 20.48
C GLU A 104 12.76 10.18 19.96
N LEU A 105 13.00 11.22 19.15
CA LEU A 105 14.34 11.53 18.70
C LEU A 105 15.23 12.06 19.83
N GLU A 106 14.69 12.91 20.71
CA GLU A 106 15.39 13.40 21.92
C GLU A 106 15.71 12.26 22.87
N GLU A 107 14.76 11.35 23.14
CA GLU A 107 14.99 10.16 23.96
C GLU A 107 16.06 9.23 23.34
N ALA A 108 16.12 9.15 22.03
CA ALA A 108 17.17 8.40 21.33
C ALA A 108 18.55 9.12 21.36
N GLY A 109 18.63 10.36 21.86
CA GLY A 109 19.84 11.15 21.94
C GLY A 109 20.14 12.01 20.72
N ALA A 110 19.13 12.25 19.86
CA ALA A 110 19.25 13.22 18.78
C ALA A 110 19.01 14.66 19.29
N GLU A 111 19.55 15.63 18.58
CA GLU A 111 19.45 17.06 18.91
C GLU A 111 18.91 17.84 17.70
N LYS A 112 18.03 18.83 17.95
CA LYS A 112 17.54 19.72 16.89
C LYS A 112 18.37 20.99 16.82
N ILE A 113 19.15 21.18 15.75
CA ILE A 113 20.05 22.32 15.54
C ILE A 113 19.58 23.07 14.28
N ASP A 114 19.32 24.37 14.40
CA ASP A 114 18.87 25.23 13.30
C ASP A 114 17.66 24.67 12.54
N GLY A 115 16.78 23.98 13.27
CA GLY A 115 15.55 23.37 12.71
C GLY A 115 15.71 21.97 12.11
N TYR A 116 16.91 21.41 12.13
CA TYR A 116 17.19 20.06 11.62
C TYR A 116 17.65 19.11 12.73
N TRP A 117 17.32 17.83 12.58
CA TRP A 117 17.72 16.77 13.50
C TRP A 117 19.13 16.25 13.20
N TYR A 118 19.90 16.06 14.26
CA TYR A 118 21.25 15.49 14.26
C TYR A 118 21.37 14.36 15.26
N TYR A 119 22.11 13.33 14.91
CA TYR A 119 22.46 12.23 15.81
C TYR A 119 23.98 12.04 15.78
N ASN A 120 24.63 12.06 16.96
CA ASN A 120 26.11 12.01 17.08
C ASN A 120 26.85 13.02 16.19
N GLY A 121 26.29 14.21 15.99
CA GLY A 121 26.86 15.28 15.16
C GLY A 121 26.63 15.14 13.66
N GLU A 122 25.96 14.08 13.20
CA GLU A 122 25.57 13.89 11.80
C GLU A 122 24.10 14.23 11.60
N GLN A 123 23.80 14.97 10.52
CA GLN A 123 22.42 15.31 10.17
C GLN A 123 21.63 14.06 9.80
N ILE A 124 20.44 13.91 10.37
CA ILE A 124 19.55 12.79 10.03
C ILE A 124 18.94 13.04 8.65
N GLU A 125 19.30 12.19 7.69
CA GLU A 125 18.84 12.26 6.31
C GLU A 125 17.90 11.08 6.00
N ILE A 126 16.73 11.40 5.43
CA ILE A 126 15.75 10.40 5.01
C ILE A 126 15.82 10.23 3.49
N THR A 127 16.25 9.08 3.02
CA THR A 127 16.16 8.73 1.60
C THR A 127 14.76 8.21 1.30
N PHE A 128 13.99 8.98 0.54
CA PHE A 128 12.63 8.62 0.16
C PHE A 128 12.61 8.17 -1.31
N PHE A 129 12.46 6.86 -1.53
CA PHE A 129 12.30 6.32 -2.87
C PHE A 129 10.88 6.55 -3.39
N ILE A 130 10.76 7.36 -4.42
CA ILE A 130 9.48 7.81 -4.98
C ILE A 130 9.29 7.24 -6.39
N ARG A 131 8.21 6.48 -6.60
CA ARG A 131 7.85 5.97 -7.92
C ARG A 131 7.46 7.13 -8.84
N SER A 132 8.27 7.34 -9.86
CA SER A 132 8.09 8.45 -10.81
C SER A 132 7.32 8.04 -12.08
N ASP A 133 7.15 6.77 -12.31
CA ASP A 133 6.35 6.16 -13.38
C ASP A 133 4.84 6.11 -13.06
N ASP A 134 4.46 6.43 -11.81
CA ASP A 134 3.07 6.59 -11.37
C ASP A 134 2.84 8.03 -10.87
N PRO A 135 2.01 8.85 -11.56
CA PRO A 135 1.80 10.25 -11.20
C PRO A 135 1.25 10.45 -9.80
N VAL A 136 0.38 9.56 -9.33
CA VAL A 136 -0.23 9.64 -7.99
C VAL A 136 0.82 9.37 -6.94
N ARG A 137 1.62 8.31 -7.08
CA ARG A 137 2.73 8.00 -6.15
C ARG A 137 3.77 9.11 -6.12
N LYS A 138 4.07 9.70 -7.28
CA LYS A 138 4.99 10.84 -7.36
C LYS A 138 4.47 12.03 -6.55
N SER A 139 3.18 12.34 -6.66
CA SER A 139 2.55 13.42 -5.90
C SER A 139 2.51 13.11 -4.40
N ILE A 140 2.14 11.88 -4.02
CA ILE A 140 2.18 11.40 -2.62
C ILE A 140 3.59 11.59 -2.05
N GLY A 141 4.63 11.13 -2.75
CA GLY A 141 6.01 11.27 -2.32
C GLY A 141 6.45 12.72 -2.13
N GLY A 142 6.00 13.62 -3.02
CA GLY A 142 6.26 15.06 -2.91
C GLY A 142 5.63 15.68 -1.67
N ILE A 143 4.36 15.40 -1.41
CA ILE A 143 3.62 15.90 -0.24
C ILE A 143 4.25 15.39 1.06
N LEU A 144 4.46 14.08 1.17
CA LEU A 144 5.02 13.48 2.39
C LEU A 144 6.46 13.93 2.65
N SER A 145 7.27 14.15 1.60
CA SER A 145 8.59 14.75 1.76
C SER A 145 8.51 16.13 2.40
N SER A 146 7.57 16.96 1.94
CA SER A 146 7.38 18.31 2.51
C SER A 146 6.89 18.27 3.96
N GLU A 147 6.05 17.31 4.31
CA GLU A 147 5.62 17.15 5.71
C GLU A 147 6.78 16.71 6.61
N LEU A 148 7.63 15.78 6.17
CA LEU A 148 8.84 15.36 6.89
C LEU A 148 9.86 16.50 7.02
N GLU A 149 10.06 17.30 5.99
CA GLU A 149 10.94 18.46 6.04
C GLU A 149 10.48 19.48 7.09
N LYS A 150 9.17 19.66 7.29
CA LYS A 150 8.61 20.54 8.33
C LYS A 150 8.90 20.04 9.75
N THR A 151 9.02 18.74 9.96
CA THR A 151 9.37 18.16 11.27
C THR A 151 10.88 18.21 11.58
N GLY A 152 11.69 18.65 10.61
CA GLY A 152 13.14 18.83 10.78
C GLY A 152 14.01 17.74 10.19
N PHE A 153 13.46 16.82 9.45
CA PHE A 153 14.27 15.88 8.67
C PHE A 153 14.80 16.53 7.40
N LYS A 154 16.01 16.16 7.00
CA LYS A 154 16.47 16.38 5.62
C LYS A 154 15.98 15.23 4.74
N VAL A 155 15.25 15.52 3.65
CA VAL A 155 14.70 14.49 2.78
C VAL A 155 15.41 14.47 1.43
N ASN A 156 16.05 13.34 1.14
CA ASN A 156 16.67 13.04 -0.15
C ASN A 156 15.66 12.26 -1.00
N LYS A 157 15.07 12.93 -2.01
CA LYS A 157 14.08 12.33 -2.91
C LYS A 157 14.79 11.52 -3.99
N ASP A 158 14.67 10.19 -3.95
CA ASP A 158 15.19 9.29 -4.97
C ASP A 158 14.06 8.82 -5.89
N PHE A 159 14.11 9.19 -7.17
CA PHE A 159 13.07 8.85 -8.13
C PHE A 159 13.44 7.63 -8.97
N GLY A 160 12.47 6.76 -9.21
CA GLY A 160 12.66 5.58 -10.02
C GLY A 160 11.37 4.90 -10.47
N ASP A 161 11.53 3.96 -11.37
CA ASP A 161 10.46 3.08 -11.85
C ASP A 161 10.35 1.80 -11.00
N LEU A 162 9.47 0.89 -11.42
CA LEU A 162 9.28 -0.39 -10.75
C LEU A 162 10.55 -1.26 -10.76
N ASN A 163 11.31 -1.26 -11.85
CA ASN A 163 12.54 -2.08 -11.95
C ASN A 163 13.59 -1.61 -10.94
N LYS A 164 13.78 -0.30 -10.80
CA LYS A 164 14.66 0.26 -9.78
C LYS A 164 14.17 -0.07 -8.37
N ALA A 165 12.84 -0.03 -8.13
CA ALA A 165 12.27 -0.41 -6.83
C ALA A 165 12.56 -1.88 -6.48
N PHE A 166 12.45 -2.80 -7.44
CA PHE A 166 12.81 -4.21 -7.20
C PHE A 166 14.27 -4.38 -6.76
N VAL A 167 15.18 -3.61 -7.31
CA VAL A 167 16.60 -3.67 -6.94
C VAL A 167 16.87 -2.98 -5.60
N VAL A 168 16.33 -1.78 -5.40
CA VAL A 168 16.68 -0.92 -4.25
C VAL A 168 15.89 -1.30 -3.01
N VAL A 169 14.57 -1.53 -3.13
CA VAL A 169 13.68 -1.76 -1.99
C VAL A 169 13.61 -3.23 -1.62
N TYR A 170 13.31 -4.08 -2.59
CA TYR A 170 13.06 -5.50 -2.32
C TYR A 170 14.30 -6.39 -2.44
N GLY A 171 15.27 -6.01 -3.26
CA GLY A 171 16.47 -6.81 -3.56
C GLY A 171 17.72 -6.43 -2.78
N SER A 172 17.76 -5.29 -2.08
CA SER A 172 18.92 -4.90 -1.29
C SER A 172 18.72 -5.22 0.19
N ASN A 173 19.83 -5.27 0.95
CA ASN A 173 19.75 -5.35 2.40
C ASN A 173 19.17 -4.03 2.96
N PRO A 174 18.02 -4.06 3.66
CA PRO A 174 17.44 -2.85 4.25
C PRO A 174 18.38 -2.13 5.24
N ALA A 175 19.30 -2.87 5.90
CA ALA A 175 20.29 -2.29 6.80
C ALA A 175 21.35 -1.44 6.09
N ASP A 176 21.50 -1.55 4.75
CA ASP A 176 22.35 -0.65 3.98
C ASP A 176 21.78 0.78 3.87
N GLN A 177 20.56 1.00 4.30
CA GLN A 177 19.84 2.29 4.29
C GLN A 177 19.85 2.99 2.91
N LYS A 178 19.82 2.22 1.82
CA LYS A 178 19.66 2.79 0.47
C LYS A 178 18.33 3.49 0.27
N TRP A 179 17.37 3.21 1.15
CA TRP A 179 16.06 3.83 1.25
C TRP A 179 15.54 3.74 2.69
N HIS A 180 14.77 4.73 3.09
CA HIS A 180 14.06 4.76 4.37
C HIS A 180 12.55 4.65 4.19
N LEU A 181 12.03 5.31 3.16
CA LEU A 181 10.62 5.32 2.79
C LEU A 181 10.47 4.99 1.31
N TYR A 182 9.34 4.37 0.96
CA TYR A 182 9.01 4.03 -0.42
C TYR A 182 7.51 4.25 -0.69
N THR A 183 7.18 4.95 -1.78
CA THR A 183 5.80 5.06 -2.25
C THR A 183 5.40 3.76 -2.94
N GLU A 184 4.71 2.92 -2.22
CA GLU A 184 4.30 1.59 -2.66
C GLU A 184 2.88 1.60 -3.23
N GLY A 185 2.51 0.57 -3.95
CA GLY A 185 1.14 0.31 -4.39
C GLY A 185 0.96 -1.13 -4.76
N TRP A 186 -0.25 -1.61 -4.56
CA TRP A 186 -0.64 -2.99 -4.78
C TRP A 186 -1.83 -3.06 -5.72
N GLY A 187 -1.84 -4.06 -6.60
CA GLY A 187 -3.00 -4.39 -7.42
C GLY A 187 -4.11 -5.03 -6.57
N SER A 188 -5.34 -5.00 -7.10
CA SER A 188 -6.44 -5.78 -6.51
C SER A 188 -6.41 -7.21 -7.05
N SER A 189 -6.41 -8.21 -6.17
CA SER A 189 -6.47 -9.64 -6.52
C SER A 189 -7.85 -10.22 -6.23
N GLY A 190 -8.84 -9.69 -6.79
CA GLY A 190 -10.23 -9.69 -6.52
C GLY A 190 -11.07 -10.95 -6.33
N PHE A 191 -10.58 -12.17 -6.44
CA PHE A 191 -11.45 -13.36 -6.30
C PHE A 191 -11.50 -14.00 -4.92
N ALA A 192 -10.57 -13.66 -4.03
CA ALA A 192 -10.56 -14.21 -2.69
C ALA A 192 -11.58 -13.49 -1.80
N LYS A 193 -12.70 -14.15 -1.51
CA LYS A 193 -13.69 -13.63 -0.57
C LYS A 193 -13.12 -13.48 0.83
N TYR A 194 -12.27 -14.40 1.25
CA TYR A 194 -11.58 -14.38 2.53
C TYR A 194 -10.09 -14.45 2.28
N ASP A 195 -9.39 -13.49 2.84
CA ASP A 195 -7.96 -13.38 2.68
C ASP A 195 -7.23 -14.32 3.65
N SER A 196 -6.31 -15.13 3.14
CA SER A 196 -5.44 -15.98 3.95
C SER A 196 -3.98 -15.55 3.92
N VAL A 197 -3.60 -14.63 3.04
CA VAL A 197 -2.21 -14.24 2.80
C VAL A 197 -1.92 -12.76 3.01
N GLY A 198 -2.90 -11.89 2.86
CA GLY A 198 -2.69 -10.44 2.79
C GLY A 198 -2.02 -9.86 4.04
N LEU A 199 -2.41 -10.31 5.24
CA LEU A 199 -1.75 -9.87 6.47
C LEU A 199 -0.29 -10.33 6.55
N ALA A 200 -0.01 -11.59 6.18
CA ALA A 200 1.35 -12.09 6.12
C ALA A 200 2.17 -11.33 5.08
N GLN A 201 1.59 -11.10 3.90
CA GLN A 201 2.21 -10.37 2.81
C GLN A 201 2.58 -8.94 3.19
N MET A 202 1.72 -8.29 3.98
CA MET A 202 1.86 -6.86 4.27
C MET A 202 2.71 -6.59 5.52
N TYR A 203 2.75 -7.52 6.48
CA TYR A 203 3.34 -7.23 7.78
C TYR A 203 4.33 -8.27 8.29
N SER A 204 4.41 -9.46 7.68
CA SER A 204 5.21 -10.54 8.25
C SER A 204 6.49 -10.84 7.49
N PRO A 205 7.66 -10.79 8.14
CA PRO A 205 8.95 -11.08 7.51
C PRO A 205 9.09 -12.50 6.95
N TRP A 206 8.34 -13.48 7.48
CA TRP A 206 8.38 -14.85 6.98
C TRP A 206 7.74 -15.02 5.58
N PHE A 207 6.95 -14.02 5.12
CA PHE A 207 6.31 -14.02 3.83
C PHE A 207 7.12 -13.21 2.82
N SER A 208 7.02 -13.52 1.54
CA SER A 208 7.95 -13.06 0.50
C SER A 208 7.86 -11.58 0.08
N ASN A 209 6.93 -10.80 0.60
CA ASN A 209 6.71 -9.43 0.11
C ASN A 209 7.19 -8.32 1.07
N MET A 210 7.98 -8.68 2.08
CA MET A 210 8.66 -7.70 2.91
C MET A 210 10.03 -7.34 2.30
N PRO A 211 10.58 -6.14 2.59
CA PRO A 211 11.86 -5.71 2.03
C PRO A 211 13.00 -6.68 2.31
N GLY A 212 13.95 -6.80 1.37
CA GLY A 212 15.08 -7.71 1.52
C GLY A 212 14.72 -9.20 1.39
N ASN A 213 13.53 -9.53 0.94
CA ASN A 213 12.99 -10.89 0.91
C ASN A 213 13.75 -11.88 -0.02
N ASN A 214 14.58 -11.38 -0.92
CA ASN A 214 15.39 -12.22 -1.80
C ASN A 214 16.51 -12.98 -1.05
N ASP A 215 16.89 -12.48 0.13
CA ASP A 215 17.87 -13.13 1.00
C ASP A 215 17.38 -13.06 2.46
N PRO A 216 17.02 -14.17 3.09
CA PRO A 216 16.57 -14.18 4.48
C PRO A 216 17.56 -13.57 5.48
N THR A 217 18.85 -13.49 5.14
CA THR A 217 19.88 -12.89 5.99
C THR A 217 19.81 -11.35 6.01
N TYR A 218 19.12 -10.73 5.06
CA TYR A 218 18.97 -9.28 4.97
C TYR A 218 17.91 -8.74 5.94
N TRP A 219 16.98 -9.58 6.40
CA TRP A 219 15.86 -9.12 7.20
C TRP A 219 16.19 -9.17 8.69
N ASN A 220 16.30 -8.03 9.34
CA ASN A 220 16.58 -7.92 10.78
C ASN A 220 15.39 -7.34 11.60
N TYR A 221 14.27 -7.01 10.97
CA TYR A 221 13.02 -6.67 11.64
C TYR A 221 12.25 -7.95 11.96
N LYS A 222 11.65 -8.01 13.14
CA LYS A 222 10.92 -9.19 13.60
C LYS A 222 9.79 -8.80 14.53
N ASN A 223 8.61 -9.36 14.31
CA ASN A 223 7.50 -9.34 15.24
C ASN A 223 6.92 -10.76 15.36
N ASP A 224 7.36 -11.47 16.41
CA ASP A 224 6.98 -12.87 16.64
C ASP A 224 5.49 -13.04 16.88
N TYR A 225 4.81 -12.02 17.41
CA TYR A 225 3.37 -12.07 17.64
C TYR A 225 2.60 -12.07 16.32
N ILE A 226 2.87 -11.09 15.44
CA ILE A 226 2.23 -11.01 14.13
C ILE A 226 2.55 -12.22 13.27
N ASP A 227 3.80 -12.71 13.32
CA ASP A 227 4.23 -13.89 12.59
C ASP A 227 3.47 -15.16 13.04
N SER A 228 3.25 -15.32 14.33
CA SER A 228 2.52 -16.46 14.85
C SER A 228 1.06 -16.48 14.43
N ILE A 229 0.40 -15.30 14.43
CA ILE A 229 -1.01 -15.17 14.05
C ILE A 229 -1.17 -15.34 12.53
N THR A 230 -0.33 -14.65 11.74
CA THR A 230 -0.42 -14.72 10.28
C THR A 230 -0.15 -16.12 9.74
N LYS A 231 0.75 -16.90 10.37
CA LYS A 231 0.96 -18.31 10.05
C LYS A 231 -0.29 -19.16 10.30
N LYS A 232 -1.00 -18.95 11.44
CA LYS A 232 -2.27 -19.64 11.72
C LYS A 232 -3.32 -19.34 10.66
N ILE A 233 -3.47 -18.06 10.30
CA ILE A 233 -4.42 -17.65 9.24
C ILE A 233 -4.05 -18.30 7.91
N TYR A 234 -2.78 -18.30 7.56
CA TYR A 234 -2.26 -18.85 6.30
C TYR A 234 -2.55 -20.34 6.14
N VAL A 235 -2.31 -21.13 7.19
CA VAL A 235 -2.56 -22.59 7.17
C VAL A 235 -3.97 -22.97 7.61
N SER A 236 -4.86 -21.99 7.85
CA SER A 236 -6.23 -22.19 8.33
C SER A 236 -6.31 -22.92 9.68
N ASP A 237 -5.38 -22.67 10.60
CA ASP A 237 -5.37 -23.22 11.95
C ASP A 237 -6.32 -22.41 12.87
N PHE A 238 -7.59 -22.58 12.65
CA PHE A 238 -8.70 -22.02 13.44
C PHE A 238 -9.93 -22.92 13.34
N LYS A 239 -10.78 -22.91 14.37
CA LYS A 239 -11.90 -23.86 14.50
C LYS A 239 -13.25 -23.28 14.05
N SER A 240 -13.34 -21.97 13.92
CA SER A 240 -14.58 -21.28 13.52
C SER A 240 -14.29 -19.98 12.75
N ALA A 241 -15.33 -19.42 12.14
CA ALA A 241 -15.26 -18.11 11.49
C ALA A 241 -14.97 -16.98 12.50
N GLU A 242 -15.50 -17.11 13.71
CA GLU A 242 -15.29 -16.14 14.80
C GLU A 242 -13.82 -16.16 15.27
N GLU A 243 -13.24 -17.35 15.40
CA GLU A 243 -11.81 -17.48 15.74
C GLU A 243 -10.93 -16.89 14.63
N ARG A 244 -11.24 -17.18 13.37
CA ARG A 244 -10.57 -16.54 12.23
C ARG A 244 -10.68 -15.02 12.29
N SER A 245 -11.88 -14.46 12.49
CA SER A 245 -12.08 -13.02 12.58
C SER A 245 -11.29 -12.40 13.74
N SER A 246 -11.21 -13.10 14.87
CA SER A 246 -10.39 -12.67 16.01
C SER A 246 -8.90 -12.61 15.66
N LEU A 247 -8.37 -13.61 14.94
CA LEU A 247 -6.98 -13.62 14.47
C LEU A 247 -6.71 -12.48 13.47
N ILE A 248 -7.62 -12.24 12.53
CA ILE A 248 -7.54 -11.12 11.58
C ILE A 248 -7.49 -9.79 12.32
N LYS A 249 -8.38 -9.59 13.30
CA LYS A 249 -8.47 -8.40 14.14
C LYS A 249 -7.15 -8.13 14.87
N GLN A 250 -6.60 -9.15 15.53
CA GLN A 250 -5.34 -9.06 16.28
C GLN A 250 -4.16 -8.73 15.36
N ALA A 251 -4.01 -9.44 14.24
CA ALA A 251 -2.91 -9.22 13.32
C ALA A 251 -3.00 -7.86 12.62
N THR A 252 -4.21 -7.39 12.29
CA THR A 252 -4.42 -6.06 11.71
C THR A 252 -4.04 -4.97 12.69
N LYS A 253 -4.50 -5.08 13.95
CA LYS A 253 -4.17 -4.10 14.99
C LYS A 253 -2.65 -4.00 15.20
N GLU A 254 -1.98 -5.13 15.32
CA GLU A 254 -0.53 -5.17 15.48
C GLU A 254 0.20 -4.61 14.28
N GLY A 255 -0.18 -5.02 13.06
CA GLY A 255 0.45 -4.53 11.83
C GLY A 255 0.30 -3.02 11.64
N VAL A 256 -0.87 -2.45 11.98
CA VAL A 256 -1.09 -1.00 11.95
C VAL A 256 -0.26 -0.30 13.04
N SER A 257 -0.18 -0.87 14.25
CA SER A 257 0.65 -0.31 15.34
C SER A 257 2.14 -0.29 14.99
N GLU A 258 2.65 -1.34 14.37
CA GLU A 258 4.04 -1.42 13.92
C GLU A 258 4.39 -0.44 12.80
N SER A 259 3.40 -0.07 11.98
CA SER A 259 3.52 0.94 10.91
C SER A 259 4.71 0.73 9.96
N VAL A 260 5.11 -0.53 9.74
CA VAL A 260 6.13 -0.85 8.70
C VAL A 260 5.54 -0.67 7.30
N ARG A 261 4.23 -0.77 7.16
CA ARG A 261 3.49 -0.42 5.96
C ARG A 261 2.28 0.41 6.34
N ILE A 262 2.21 1.62 5.81
CA ILE A 262 1.17 2.59 6.10
C ILE A 262 0.26 2.70 4.88
N PHE A 263 -0.98 2.28 5.01
CA PHE A 263 -1.97 2.37 3.94
C PHE A 263 -2.54 3.78 3.84
N LEU A 264 -2.77 4.23 2.61
CA LEU A 264 -3.15 5.59 2.28
C LEU A 264 -4.56 5.65 1.69
N ALA A 265 -4.77 4.97 0.56
CA ALA A 265 -6.04 4.94 -0.15
C ALA A 265 -6.17 3.70 -1.04
N SER A 266 -7.37 3.20 -1.20
CA SER A 266 -7.75 2.36 -2.34
C SER A 266 -8.20 3.23 -3.50
N LYS A 267 -8.02 2.76 -4.72
CA LYS A 267 -8.58 3.40 -5.92
C LYS A 267 -9.80 2.63 -6.43
N THR A 268 -10.67 3.33 -7.10
CA THR A 268 -11.78 2.74 -7.85
C THR A 268 -11.38 2.72 -9.32
N ASP A 269 -11.39 1.54 -9.92
CA ASP A 269 -11.19 1.37 -11.36
C ASP A 269 -12.52 1.43 -12.08
N GLN A 270 -12.55 2.10 -13.23
CA GLN A 270 -13.73 2.24 -14.09
C GLN A 270 -13.51 1.45 -15.38
N TYR A 271 -14.53 0.67 -15.76
CA TYR A 271 -14.59 -0.08 -17.00
C TYR A 271 -15.80 0.36 -17.78
N VAL A 272 -15.64 0.51 -19.09
CA VAL A 272 -16.67 1.04 -19.96
C VAL A 272 -17.00 0.03 -21.04
N ALA A 273 -18.27 -0.18 -21.30
CA ALA A 273 -18.75 -0.95 -22.45
C ALA A 273 -19.83 -0.16 -23.19
N ASN A 274 -20.05 -0.48 -24.45
CA ASN A 274 -21.22 0.01 -25.17
C ASN A 274 -22.49 -0.55 -24.52
N ASP A 275 -23.60 0.15 -24.62
CA ASP A 275 -24.86 -0.23 -24.00
C ASP A 275 -25.54 -1.45 -24.69
N ASP A 276 -25.11 -1.76 -25.91
CA ASP A 276 -25.52 -2.97 -26.66
C ASP A 276 -24.77 -4.25 -26.23
N ILE A 277 -23.81 -4.17 -25.31
CA ILE A 277 -23.10 -5.33 -24.81
C ILE A 277 -23.78 -5.90 -23.58
N ASP A 278 -24.34 -7.09 -23.72
CA ASP A 278 -24.92 -7.86 -22.63
C ASP A 278 -23.94 -8.86 -22.01
N GLY A 279 -24.25 -9.34 -20.81
CA GLY A 279 -23.57 -10.47 -20.17
C GLY A 279 -22.26 -10.12 -19.46
N ILE A 280 -21.94 -8.82 -19.28
CA ILE A 280 -20.83 -8.38 -18.44
C ILE A 280 -21.21 -8.53 -16.96
N ILE A 281 -20.35 -9.14 -16.18
CA ILE A 281 -20.50 -9.28 -14.73
C ILE A 281 -19.49 -8.37 -14.03
N ASN A 282 -19.98 -7.45 -13.22
CA ASN A 282 -19.13 -6.70 -12.29
C ASN A 282 -19.04 -7.48 -10.97
N ALA A 283 -18.00 -8.28 -10.83
CA ALA A 283 -17.82 -9.13 -9.66
C ALA A 283 -17.26 -8.33 -8.47
N LEU A 284 -17.92 -8.42 -7.32
CA LEU A 284 -17.49 -7.75 -6.10
C LEU A 284 -16.03 -8.07 -5.78
N GLY A 285 -15.20 -7.03 -5.70
CA GLY A 285 -13.77 -7.13 -5.42
C GLY A 285 -12.89 -7.50 -6.62
N ALA A 286 -13.44 -8.12 -7.68
CA ALA A 286 -12.70 -8.52 -8.89
C ALA A 286 -12.93 -7.58 -10.08
N GLY A 287 -14.05 -6.85 -10.08
CA GLY A 287 -14.44 -6.00 -11.19
C GLY A 287 -14.80 -6.76 -12.46
N VAL A 288 -14.54 -6.10 -13.60
CA VAL A 288 -14.90 -6.60 -14.94
C VAL A 288 -13.75 -7.31 -15.67
N PRO A 289 -12.44 -7.00 -15.46
CA PRO A 289 -11.40 -7.40 -16.40
C PRO A 289 -10.89 -8.84 -16.21
N THR A 290 -11.79 -9.79 -16.16
CA THR A 290 -11.41 -11.20 -16.09
C THR A 290 -12.18 -12.04 -17.12
N ARG A 291 -11.60 -13.17 -17.49
CA ARG A 291 -12.29 -14.13 -18.39
C ARG A 291 -13.59 -14.67 -17.82
N PHE A 292 -13.75 -14.68 -16.50
CA PHE A 292 -14.97 -15.21 -15.87
C PHE A 292 -16.10 -14.18 -15.86
N THR A 293 -15.76 -12.90 -15.76
CA THR A 293 -16.73 -11.81 -15.74
C THR A 293 -17.20 -11.40 -17.13
N THR A 294 -16.41 -11.73 -18.17
CA THR A 294 -16.70 -11.39 -19.57
C THR A 294 -16.98 -12.60 -20.46
N MET A 295 -16.99 -13.82 -19.92
CA MET A 295 -17.16 -15.03 -20.73
C MET A 295 -18.51 -15.14 -21.47
N ASN A 296 -19.53 -14.43 -20.99
CA ASN A 296 -20.86 -14.37 -21.61
C ASN A 296 -21.12 -12.99 -22.25
N ALA A 297 -20.15 -12.09 -22.22
CA ALA A 297 -20.30 -10.75 -22.77
C ALA A 297 -20.31 -10.79 -24.31
N LYS A 298 -21.33 -10.19 -24.89
CA LYS A 298 -21.51 -10.16 -26.35
C LYS A 298 -22.47 -9.06 -26.78
N SER A 299 -22.31 -8.60 -28.02
CA SER A 299 -23.30 -7.79 -28.72
C SER A 299 -24.37 -8.68 -29.35
N GLU A 300 -25.36 -8.06 -30.02
CA GLU A 300 -26.44 -8.78 -30.74
C GLU A 300 -25.91 -9.75 -31.80
N ASP A 301 -24.78 -9.45 -32.42
CA ASP A 301 -24.13 -10.31 -33.43
C ASP A 301 -23.26 -11.42 -32.84
N ASN A 302 -23.28 -11.60 -31.51
CA ASN A 302 -22.44 -12.53 -30.74
C ASN A 302 -20.93 -12.27 -30.82
N SER A 303 -20.54 -11.04 -31.10
CA SER A 303 -19.13 -10.60 -31.05
C SER A 303 -18.81 -9.81 -29.79
N LEU A 304 -17.53 -9.71 -29.45
CA LEU A 304 -17.01 -8.84 -28.39
C LEU A 304 -15.65 -8.31 -28.81
N VAL A 305 -15.53 -6.99 -28.89
CA VAL A 305 -14.25 -6.31 -29.08
C VAL A 305 -13.82 -5.66 -27.79
N VAL A 306 -12.67 -6.07 -27.26
CA VAL A 306 -12.13 -5.56 -26.02
C VAL A 306 -10.96 -4.64 -26.28
N GLY A 307 -11.09 -3.36 -25.93
CA GLY A 307 -9.99 -2.40 -25.92
C GLY A 307 -9.16 -2.56 -24.65
N VAL A 308 -7.86 -2.77 -24.80
CA VAL A 308 -6.92 -2.84 -23.69
C VAL A 308 -5.88 -1.73 -23.81
N LYS A 309 -5.57 -1.08 -22.68
CA LYS A 309 -4.57 0.01 -22.63
C LYS A 309 -3.17 -0.52 -23.01
N GLN A 310 -2.91 -1.77 -22.66
CA GLN A 310 -1.62 -2.41 -22.84
C GLN A 310 -1.82 -3.91 -23.00
N ILE A 311 -1.18 -4.51 -24.02
CA ILE A 311 -1.41 -5.92 -24.32
C ILE A 311 -0.60 -6.80 -23.36
N TYR A 312 0.69 -6.62 -23.28
CA TYR A 312 1.59 -7.37 -22.38
C TYR A 312 2.88 -6.61 -22.16
N GLN A 313 3.49 -6.80 -20.99
CA GLN A 313 4.83 -6.32 -20.66
C GLN A 313 5.70 -7.45 -20.13
N GLY A 314 7.02 -7.30 -20.30
CA GLY A 314 8.00 -8.24 -19.77
C GLY A 314 8.44 -9.32 -20.76
N ALA A 315 9.30 -10.22 -20.29
CA ALA A 315 9.84 -11.31 -21.09
C ALA A 315 8.80 -12.42 -21.29
N TRP A 316 8.69 -12.88 -22.51
CA TRP A 316 7.83 -14.01 -22.86
C TRP A 316 8.51 -15.34 -22.51
N ASN A 317 7.80 -16.19 -21.79
CA ASN A 317 8.19 -17.58 -21.54
C ASN A 317 7.15 -18.53 -22.17
N PRO A 318 7.56 -19.53 -22.99
CA PRO A 318 6.61 -20.40 -23.68
C PRO A 318 5.77 -21.28 -22.75
N ILE A 319 6.16 -21.45 -21.49
CA ILE A 319 5.43 -22.25 -20.48
C ILE A 319 4.58 -21.37 -19.59
N SER A 320 5.15 -20.31 -19.02
CA SER A 320 4.48 -19.43 -18.06
C SER A 320 3.85 -18.18 -18.67
N GLY A 321 4.10 -17.89 -19.96
CA GLY A 321 3.63 -16.67 -20.61
C GLY A 321 4.53 -15.48 -20.34
N PHE A 322 3.95 -14.28 -20.25
CA PHE A 322 4.70 -13.08 -19.90
C PHE A 322 4.99 -13.02 -18.41
N SER A 323 6.16 -12.53 -18.04
CA SER A 323 6.59 -12.41 -16.64
C SER A 323 5.90 -11.26 -15.91
N ASP A 324 5.35 -10.31 -16.65
CA ASP A 324 4.68 -9.13 -16.09
C ASP A 324 3.18 -9.23 -16.34
N VAL A 325 2.42 -9.26 -15.25
CA VAL A 325 0.95 -9.42 -15.25
C VAL A 325 0.23 -8.13 -14.81
N TYR A 326 0.98 -7.01 -14.70
CA TYR A 326 0.42 -5.72 -14.26
C TYR A 326 0.14 -4.77 -15.42
#